data_43fcbde5d70faea506c77a8248b99972
#
_entry.id   43fcbde5d70faea506c77a8248b99972
#
_cell.length_a   1.000
_cell.length_b   1.000
_cell.length_c   1.000
_cell.angle_alpha   90.00
_cell.angle_beta   90.00
_cell.angle_gamma   90.00
#
_symmetry.space_group_name_H-M   'P 1'
#
loop_
_entity.id
_entity.type
_entity.pdbx_description
1 polymer ?
#
loop_
_entity_poly.entity_id
_entity_poly.type
_entity_poly.pdbx_seq_one_letter_code
_entity_poly.pdbx_strand_id
1 'polypeptide(L)'
;MNKFKGNKVVLIGNGAVGSSYAFSLVNQSIVDELVIIDLDTEKVRGDVMDLKHATPYSPTTVRVKAGEYSDCHDADLVVICAGAAQKPGETRLDLVSKNLKIFKSIVGEVMASKFDGIFLVATNPVDILAYATWKFSGLPKERVIGSGTILDSARFRLLLSEAFDVAPRSVDAQITGEHGDTELPVWSHANIAGQPLKTLLEQRPEGKAQIEQIFVQTRDAAYDIIQAKGATYYGVAMGLARITEAIFRNEDAVLTVSALLEGEYDEEDVYIGVPAVINRNGIRNVVEIPLNDEEQSKFAHSAKTLKDIMAEAEELK
;
A
#
# COMPACT_ATOMS: atom_id res chain seq x y z
N MET A 1 7.75 30.81 -21.36
CA MET A 1 6.64 29.85 -21.36
C MET A 1 6.74 29.04 -20.08
N ASN A 2 5.84 29.23 -19.13
CA ASN A 2 5.73 28.31 -17.98
C ASN A 2 5.35 26.94 -18.55
N LYS A 3 6.30 26.01 -18.56
CA LYS A 3 5.97 24.60 -18.84
C LYS A 3 5.03 24.15 -17.73
N PHE A 4 3.82 23.78 -18.09
CA PHE A 4 2.89 23.12 -17.16
C PHE A 4 3.63 21.90 -16.59
N LYS A 5 3.92 21.91 -15.29
CA LYS A 5 4.53 20.77 -14.61
C LYS A 5 3.41 19.76 -14.41
N GLY A 6 3.39 18.72 -15.22
CA GLY A 6 2.47 17.59 -15.02
C GLY A 6 2.86 16.75 -13.80
N ASN A 7 1.97 15.88 -13.38
CA ASN A 7 2.21 14.92 -12.28
C ASN A 7 3.24 13.88 -12.70
N LYS A 8 4.33 13.77 -11.93
CA LYS A 8 5.45 12.86 -12.21
C LYS A 8 5.58 11.79 -11.15
N VAL A 9 5.61 10.53 -11.57
CA VAL A 9 5.92 9.37 -10.73
C VAL A 9 7.27 8.80 -11.11
N VAL A 10 8.09 8.50 -10.11
CA VAL A 10 9.26 7.63 -10.23
C VAL A 10 8.97 6.31 -9.53
N LEU A 11 8.95 5.23 -10.30
CA LEU A 11 8.79 3.88 -9.82
C LEU A 11 10.16 3.22 -9.65
N ILE A 12 10.47 2.76 -8.44
CA ILE A 12 11.69 2.02 -8.11
C ILE A 12 11.33 0.58 -7.83
N GLY A 13 11.81 -0.32 -8.69
CA GLY A 13 11.47 -1.75 -8.67
C GLY A 13 10.42 -2.10 -9.72
N ASN A 14 10.87 -2.71 -10.82
CA ASN A 14 10.07 -3.11 -11.96
C ASN A 14 9.78 -4.63 -11.97
N GLY A 15 9.55 -5.20 -10.79
CA GLY A 15 9.08 -6.58 -10.61
C GLY A 15 7.61 -6.74 -11.03
N ALA A 16 6.97 -7.85 -10.62
CA ALA A 16 5.57 -8.12 -10.99
C ALA A 16 4.60 -7.03 -10.48
N VAL A 17 4.80 -6.53 -9.26
CA VAL A 17 4.00 -5.44 -8.70
C VAL A 17 4.26 -4.13 -9.45
N GLY A 18 5.55 -3.75 -9.60
CA GLY A 18 5.91 -2.48 -10.24
C GLY A 18 5.45 -2.40 -11.68
N SER A 19 5.66 -3.44 -12.49
CA SER A 19 5.21 -3.46 -13.91
C SER A 19 3.68 -3.41 -14.03
N SER A 20 2.95 -4.12 -13.15
CA SER A 20 1.48 -4.05 -13.10
C SER A 20 0.98 -2.65 -12.69
N TYR A 21 1.65 -2.00 -11.73
CA TYR A 21 1.36 -0.64 -11.33
C TYR A 21 1.65 0.35 -12.45
N ALA A 22 2.81 0.23 -13.11
CA ALA A 22 3.17 1.07 -14.27
C ALA A 22 2.10 0.98 -15.37
N PHE A 23 1.65 -0.25 -15.70
CA PHE A 23 0.57 -0.44 -16.67
C PHE A 23 -0.75 0.19 -16.19
N SER A 24 -1.10 0.05 -14.91
CA SER A 24 -2.31 0.65 -14.35
C SER A 24 -2.31 2.18 -14.46
N LEU A 25 -1.16 2.84 -14.23
CA LEU A 25 -1.03 4.29 -14.38
C LEU A 25 -1.22 4.74 -15.82
N VAL A 26 -0.61 4.04 -16.78
CA VAL A 26 -0.74 4.35 -18.21
C VAL A 26 -2.16 4.11 -18.69
N ASN A 27 -2.75 2.97 -18.35
CA ASN A 27 -4.10 2.60 -18.78
C ASN A 27 -5.18 3.55 -18.25
N GLN A 28 -5.01 4.07 -17.02
CA GLN A 28 -5.96 5.01 -16.40
C GLN A 28 -5.58 6.48 -16.58
N SER A 29 -4.43 6.77 -17.19
CA SER A 29 -3.90 8.14 -17.37
C SER A 29 -3.86 8.96 -16.07
N ILE A 30 -3.38 8.34 -15.00
CA ILE A 30 -3.29 8.98 -13.67
C ILE A 30 -2.12 9.96 -13.62
N VAL A 31 -1.09 9.75 -14.45
CA VAL A 31 0.16 10.51 -14.44
C VAL A 31 0.45 11.12 -15.81
N ASP A 32 1.23 12.21 -15.83
CA ASP A 32 1.72 12.82 -17.06
C ASP A 32 3.12 12.27 -17.45
N GLU A 33 3.94 11.90 -16.44
CA GLU A 33 5.26 11.31 -16.64
C GLU A 33 5.49 10.15 -15.67
N LEU A 34 5.87 9.00 -16.22
CA LEU A 34 6.28 7.80 -15.48
C LEU A 34 7.76 7.50 -15.80
N VAL A 35 8.57 7.49 -14.76
CA VAL A 35 9.98 7.09 -14.83
C VAL A 35 10.13 5.75 -14.12
N ILE A 36 10.81 4.79 -14.71
CA ILE A 36 11.00 3.45 -14.17
C ILE A 36 12.48 3.21 -13.91
N ILE A 37 12.80 2.79 -12.69
CA ILE A 37 14.15 2.46 -12.22
C ILE A 37 14.16 1.02 -11.69
N ASP A 38 15.10 0.23 -12.19
CA ASP A 38 15.37 -1.12 -11.65
C ASP A 38 16.84 -1.47 -11.92
N LEU A 39 17.36 -2.45 -11.19
CA LEU A 39 18.69 -2.99 -11.41
C LEU A 39 18.80 -3.74 -12.75
N ASP A 40 17.71 -4.37 -13.19
CA ASP A 40 17.60 -5.00 -14.51
C ASP A 40 17.22 -3.95 -15.57
N THR A 41 18.22 -3.21 -16.03
CA THR A 41 18.04 -2.11 -17.01
C THR A 41 17.52 -2.60 -18.35
N GLU A 42 17.84 -3.83 -18.78
CA GLU A 42 17.35 -4.42 -20.03
C GLU A 42 15.85 -4.73 -19.95
N LYS A 43 15.39 -5.28 -18.81
CA LYS A 43 13.97 -5.47 -18.56
C LYS A 43 13.24 -4.13 -18.56
N VAL A 44 13.78 -3.12 -17.85
CA VAL A 44 13.20 -1.76 -17.85
C VAL A 44 13.09 -1.20 -19.25
N ARG A 45 14.14 -1.34 -20.06
CA ARG A 45 14.12 -0.89 -21.47
C ARG A 45 12.99 -1.55 -22.26
N GLY A 46 12.81 -2.86 -22.11
CA GLY A 46 11.74 -3.63 -22.76
C GLY A 46 10.36 -3.16 -22.33
N ASP A 47 10.10 -3.08 -21.01
CA ASP A 47 8.81 -2.67 -20.46
C ASP A 47 8.46 -1.22 -20.83
N VAL A 48 9.45 -0.31 -20.83
CA VAL A 48 9.25 1.08 -21.27
C VAL A 48 8.86 1.15 -22.75
N MET A 49 9.47 0.33 -23.61
CA MET A 49 9.09 0.27 -25.04
C MET A 49 7.65 -0.22 -25.20
N ASP A 50 7.26 -1.27 -24.49
CA ASP A 50 5.92 -1.86 -24.56
C ASP A 50 4.86 -0.89 -23.99
N LEU A 51 5.12 -0.28 -22.85
CA LEU A 51 4.25 0.76 -22.27
C LEU A 51 4.06 1.95 -23.21
N LYS A 52 5.13 2.39 -23.92
CA LYS A 52 5.03 3.44 -24.95
C LYS A 52 4.12 3.03 -26.10
N HIS A 53 4.11 1.76 -26.49
CA HIS A 53 3.20 1.25 -27.51
C HIS A 53 1.74 1.22 -27.04
N ALA A 54 1.49 1.18 -25.73
CA ALA A 54 0.15 1.26 -25.15
C ALA A 54 -0.39 2.72 -25.10
N THR A 55 0.49 3.73 -25.02
CA THR A 55 0.05 5.13 -24.84
C THR A 55 -0.88 5.68 -25.91
N PRO A 56 -0.83 5.28 -27.22
CA PRO A 56 -1.82 5.71 -28.21
C PRO A 56 -3.26 5.31 -27.88
N TYR A 57 -3.46 4.33 -27.01
CA TYR A 57 -4.76 3.81 -26.61
C TYR A 57 -5.16 4.26 -25.20
N SER A 58 -4.29 4.98 -24.49
CA SER A 58 -4.63 5.52 -23.16
C SER A 58 -5.51 6.78 -23.28
N PRO A 59 -6.34 7.11 -22.27
CA PRO A 59 -7.22 8.27 -22.31
C PRO A 59 -6.51 9.61 -22.56
N THR A 60 -5.28 9.76 -22.05
CA THR A 60 -4.40 10.92 -22.28
C THR A 60 -2.99 10.47 -22.58
N THR A 61 -2.15 11.37 -23.10
CA THR A 61 -0.75 11.04 -23.38
C THR A 61 0.07 10.97 -22.09
N VAL A 62 0.62 9.79 -21.80
CA VAL A 62 1.57 9.56 -20.70
C VAL A 62 2.98 9.42 -21.26
N ARG A 63 3.93 10.19 -20.73
CA ARG A 63 5.35 10.03 -21.05
C ARG A 63 5.97 8.95 -20.18
N VAL A 64 6.48 7.88 -20.80
CA VAL A 64 7.15 6.79 -20.09
C VAL A 64 8.62 6.75 -20.46
N LYS A 65 9.52 6.64 -19.48
CA LYS A 65 10.95 6.49 -19.73
C LYS A 65 11.65 5.61 -18.69
N ALA A 66 12.73 4.97 -19.08
CA ALA A 66 13.72 4.48 -18.14
C ALA A 66 14.46 5.67 -17.52
N GLY A 67 14.82 5.60 -16.26
CA GLY A 67 15.46 6.69 -15.55
C GLY A 67 16.51 6.26 -14.55
N GLU A 68 17.02 7.26 -13.85
CA GLU A 68 18.02 7.14 -12.80
C GLU A 68 17.54 7.89 -11.55
N TYR A 69 18.21 7.71 -10.40
CA TYR A 69 17.84 8.39 -9.14
C TYR A 69 17.83 9.92 -9.24
N SER A 70 18.62 10.51 -10.15
CA SER A 70 18.57 11.95 -10.46
C SER A 70 17.19 12.42 -10.98
N ASP A 71 16.40 11.53 -11.57
CA ASP A 71 15.03 11.83 -12.02
C ASP A 71 14.05 12.02 -10.84
N CYS A 72 14.43 11.66 -9.64
CA CYS A 72 13.61 11.88 -8.44
C CYS A 72 13.57 13.35 -8.03
N HIS A 73 14.50 14.19 -8.44
CA HIS A 73 14.62 15.58 -8.03
C HIS A 73 13.32 16.40 -8.17
N ASP A 74 12.60 16.21 -9.24
CA ASP A 74 11.36 16.94 -9.57
C ASP A 74 10.11 16.02 -9.59
N ALA A 75 10.24 14.81 -9.02
CA ALA A 75 9.12 13.89 -8.89
C ALA A 75 8.12 14.37 -7.81
N ASP A 76 6.85 14.19 -8.06
CA ASP A 76 5.81 14.44 -7.07
C ASP A 76 5.60 13.22 -6.16
N LEU A 77 5.84 12.02 -6.71
CA LEU A 77 5.68 10.75 -6.00
C LEU A 77 6.79 9.78 -6.37
N VAL A 78 7.46 9.21 -5.38
CA VAL A 78 8.38 8.08 -5.53
C VAL A 78 7.71 6.83 -4.95
N VAL A 79 7.53 5.80 -5.78
CA VAL A 79 6.91 4.54 -5.39
C VAL A 79 7.97 3.45 -5.31
N ILE A 80 8.10 2.80 -4.15
CA ILE A 80 9.10 1.74 -3.93
C ILE A 80 8.41 0.39 -3.94
N CYS A 81 8.63 -0.37 -5.01
CA CYS A 81 8.24 -1.78 -5.17
C CYS A 81 9.46 -2.71 -5.18
N ALA A 82 10.67 -2.15 -5.04
CA ALA A 82 11.92 -2.90 -5.00
C ALA A 82 12.11 -3.56 -3.62
N GLY A 83 12.58 -4.80 -3.60
CA GLY A 83 12.90 -5.53 -2.40
C GLY A 83 13.24 -6.98 -2.70
N ALA A 84 13.81 -7.65 -1.72
CA ALA A 84 14.08 -9.08 -1.82
C ALA A 84 12.84 -9.87 -1.41
N ALA A 85 12.55 -10.94 -2.17
CA ALA A 85 11.58 -11.95 -1.75
C ALA A 85 12.19 -12.88 -0.71
N GLN A 86 11.36 -13.41 0.19
CA GLN A 86 11.77 -14.42 1.16
C GLN A 86 12.22 -15.69 0.44
N LYS A 87 13.38 -16.21 0.83
CA LYS A 87 13.89 -17.48 0.30
C LYS A 87 13.52 -18.64 1.22
N PRO A 88 13.46 -19.87 0.69
CA PRO A 88 13.27 -21.05 1.52
C PRO A 88 14.34 -21.11 2.63
N GLY A 89 13.91 -21.24 3.89
CA GLY A 89 14.79 -21.30 5.06
C GLY A 89 15.19 -19.95 5.66
N GLU A 90 14.84 -18.81 5.05
CA GLU A 90 15.02 -17.49 5.66
C GLU A 90 13.94 -17.24 6.72
N THR A 91 14.32 -16.66 7.85
CA THR A 91 13.39 -16.19 8.87
C THR A 91 12.75 -14.87 8.45
N ARG A 92 11.64 -14.47 9.11
CA ARG A 92 11.03 -13.17 8.92
C ARG A 92 12.01 -12.02 9.25
N LEU A 93 12.81 -12.17 10.29
CA LEU A 93 13.80 -11.17 10.71
C LEU A 93 14.93 -11.01 9.70
N ASP A 94 15.43 -12.13 9.10
CA ASP A 94 16.42 -12.07 8.04
C ASP A 94 15.92 -11.27 6.84
N LEU A 95 14.65 -11.49 6.45
CA LEU A 95 14.02 -10.74 5.36
C LEU A 95 13.91 -9.25 5.69
N VAL A 96 13.49 -8.91 6.92
CA VAL A 96 13.40 -7.53 7.41
C VAL A 96 14.76 -6.85 7.31
N SER A 97 15.80 -7.41 7.93
CA SER A 97 17.16 -6.86 7.93
C SER A 97 17.71 -6.66 6.51
N LYS A 98 17.46 -7.61 5.63
CA LYS A 98 17.87 -7.51 4.22
C LYS A 98 17.17 -6.37 3.50
N ASN A 99 15.84 -6.24 3.65
CA ASN A 99 15.07 -5.19 3.00
C ASN A 99 15.35 -3.81 3.61
N LEU A 100 15.63 -3.71 4.89
CA LEU A 100 16.05 -2.45 5.53
C LEU A 100 17.36 -1.92 4.91
N LYS A 101 18.35 -2.80 4.65
CA LYS A 101 19.60 -2.39 3.96
C LYS A 101 19.35 -1.90 2.54
N ILE A 102 18.46 -2.60 1.80
CA ILE A 102 18.05 -2.18 0.46
C ILE A 102 17.36 -0.81 0.51
N PHE A 103 16.42 -0.62 1.44
CA PHE A 103 15.69 0.64 1.61
C PHE A 103 16.60 1.78 2.03
N LYS A 104 17.55 1.54 2.94
CA LYS A 104 18.55 2.56 3.34
C LYS A 104 19.35 3.07 2.13
N SER A 105 19.73 2.17 1.21
CA SER A 105 20.40 2.54 -0.03
C SER A 105 19.48 3.31 -0.97
N ILE A 106 18.28 2.79 -1.26
CA ILE A 106 17.32 3.41 -2.17
C ILE A 106 16.92 4.81 -1.68
N VAL A 107 16.49 4.92 -0.44
CA VAL A 107 16.06 6.21 0.15
C VAL A 107 17.23 7.20 0.18
N GLY A 108 18.45 6.75 0.50
CA GLY A 108 19.64 7.58 0.45
C GLY A 108 19.90 8.17 -0.93
N GLU A 109 19.82 7.37 -2.00
CA GLU A 109 19.97 7.84 -3.40
C GLU A 109 18.86 8.81 -3.80
N VAL A 110 17.61 8.51 -3.43
CA VAL A 110 16.47 9.41 -3.70
C VAL A 110 16.67 10.75 -2.99
N MET A 111 17.03 10.75 -1.72
CA MET A 111 17.26 11.99 -0.95
C MET A 111 18.49 12.77 -1.43
N ALA A 112 19.52 12.09 -1.93
CA ALA A 112 20.70 12.74 -2.56
C ALA A 112 20.31 13.55 -3.82
N SER A 113 19.22 13.18 -4.51
CA SER A 113 18.65 13.95 -5.63
C SER A 113 17.97 15.26 -5.18
N LYS A 114 17.81 15.51 -3.88
CA LYS A 114 17.02 16.61 -3.28
C LYS A 114 15.50 16.45 -3.53
N PHE A 115 15.03 15.23 -3.50
CA PHE A 115 13.60 14.92 -3.57
C PHE A 115 12.84 15.56 -2.40
N ASP A 116 11.71 16.18 -2.69
CA ASP A 116 10.81 16.85 -1.71
C ASP A 116 9.33 16.50 -1.99
N GLY A 117 9.05 15.32 -2.54
CA GLY A 117 7.72 14.81 -2.80
C GLY A 117 7.22 13.83 -1.74
N ILE A 118 6.42 12.87 -2.15
CA ILE A 118 5.81 11.85 -1.31
C ILE A 118 6.44 10.48 -1.62
N PHE A 119 6.77 9.69 -0.60
CA PHE A 119 7.07 8.27 -0.75
C PHE A 119 5.80 7.43 -0.61
N LEU A 120 5.63 6.47 -1.51
CA LEU A 120 4.64 5.39 -1.40
C LEU A 120 5.37 4.05 -1.39
N VAL A 121 5.28 3.33 -0.28
CA VAL A 121 5.97 2.06 -0.07
C VAL A 121 5.00 0.89 -0.30
N ALA A 122 5.43 -0.09 -1.11
CA ALA A 122 4.64 -1.28 -1.42
C ALA A 122 5.37 -2.60 -1.10
N THR A 123 6.64 -2.54 -0.77
CA THR A 123 7.46 -3.72 -0.47
C THR A 123 7.17 -4.24 0.92
N ASN A 124 7.02 -5.56 1.06
CA ASN A 124 6.83 -6.22 2.35
C ASN A 124 8.17 -6.46 3.09
N PRO A 125 8.11 -6.35 4.45
CA PRO A 125 6.96 -6.00 5.29
C PRO A 125 6.69 -4.49 5.28
N VAL A 126 5.56 -4.10 4.70
CA VAL A 126 5.29 -2.72 4.30
C VAL A 126 5.28 -1.72 5.46
N ASP A 127 4.73 -2.07 6.61
CA ASP A 127 4.64 -1.19 7.77
C ASP A 127 6.04 -0.85 8.31
N ILE A 128 6.90 -1.84 8.42
CA ILE A 128 8.30 -1.69 8.86
C ILE A 128 9.10 -0.88 7.85
N LEU A 129 8.91 -1.14 6.55
CA LEU A 129 9.65 -0.44 5.50
C LEU A 129 9.14 0.99 5.28
N ALA A 130 7.87 1.28 5.54
CA ALA A 130 7.33 2.63 5.60
C ALA A 130 7.94 3.41 6.77
N TYR A 131 7.99 2.81 7.97
CA TYR A 131 8.68 3.39 9.13
C TYR A 131 10.15 3.67 8.83
N ALA A 132 10.86 2.71 8.25
CA ALA A 132 12.26 2.88 7.86
C ALA A 132 12.45 4.00 6.81
N THR A 133 11.56 4.08 5.81
CA THR A 133 11.58 5.14 4.80
C THR A 133 11.43 6.51 5.46
N TRP A 134 10.52 6.65 6.41
CA TRP A 134 10.36 7.89 7.18
C TRP A 134 11.64 8.24 7.95
N LYS A 135 12.21 7.30 8.71
CA LYS A 135 13.46 7.53 9.48
C LYS A 135 14.64 7.87 8.56
N PHE A 136 14.80 7.17 7.44
CA PHE A 136 15.95 7.37 6.53
C PHE A 136 15.83 8.63 5.68
N SER A 137 14.61 9.03 5.30
CA SER A 137 14.39 10.21 4.48
C SER A 137 14.44 11.52 5.27
N GLY A 138 14.04 11.48 6.54
CA GLY A 138 13.87 12.69 7.37
C GLY A 138 12.73 13.60 6.90
N LEU A 139 11.87 13.13 5.99
CA LEU A 139 10.69 13.87 5.55
C LEU A 139 9.62 13.90 6.65
N PRO A 140 8.69 14.88 6.61
CA PRO A 140 7.51 14.86 7.45
C PRO A 140 6.72 13.55 7.29
N LYS A 141 6.13 13.03 8.37
CA LYS A 141 5.39 11.75 8.38
C LYS A 141 4.27 11.71 7.33
N GLU A 142 3.65 12.84 7.07
CA GLU A 142 2.58 13.00 6.09
C GLU A 142 3.01 12.65 4.67
N ARG A 143 4.32 12.74 4.39
CA ARG A 143 4.92 12.48 3.08
C ARG A 143 5.46 11.06 2.91
N VAL A 144 5.20 10.18 3.86
CA VAL A 144 5.56 8.75 3.75
C VAL A 144 4.32 7.91 3.99
N ILE A 145 3.93 7.15 2.98
CA ILE A 145 2.72 6.33 2.96
C ILE A 145 3.13 4.89 2.68
N GLY A 146 2.73 3.95 3.50
CA GLY A 146 2.77 2.53 3.14
C GLY A 146 1.45 2.11 2.49
N SER A 147 1.47 1.14 1.56
CA SER A 147 0.24 0.61 0.97
C SER A 147 -0.71 0.03 2.04
N GLY A 148 -0.16 -0.42 3.17
CA GLY A 148 -0.93 -0.89 4.33
C GLY A 148 -1.94 -1.96 3.95
N THR A 149 -3.11 -1.87 4.55
CA THR A 149 -4.21 -2.83 4.40
C THR A 149 -5.22 -2.44 3.28
N ILE A 150 -4.80 -1.62 2.29
CA ILE A 150 -5.70 -1.21 1.20
C ILE A 150 -6.20 -2.41 0.38
N LEU A 151 -5.32 -3.38 0.11
CA LEU A 151 -5.68 -4.58 -0.63
C LEU A 151 -6.53 -5.54 0.21
N ASP A 152 -6.20 -5.69 1.49
CA ASP A 152 -6.93 -6.56 2.41
C ASP A 152 -8.35 -6.04 2.63
N SER A 153 -8.51 -4.73 2.77
CA SER A 153 -9.82 -4.07 2.77
C SER A 153 -10.60 -4.27 1.46
N ALA A 154 -9.91 -4.25 0.32
CA ALA A 154 -10.57 -4.52 -0.97
C ALA A 154 -11.04 -5.98 -1.09
N ARG A 155 -10.25 -6.95 -0.62
CA ARG A 155 -10.63 -8.37 -0.53
C ARG A 155 -11.83 -8.57 0.39
N PHE A 156 -11.77 -7.97 1.58
CA PHE A 156 -12.85 -8.03 2.55
C PHE A 156 -14.17 -7.48 1.98
N ARG A 157 -14.11 -6.30 1.32
CA ARG A 157 -15.28 -5.73 0.64
C ARG A 157 -15.81 -6.61 -0.48
N LEU A 158 -14.93 -7.24 -1.26
CA LEU A 158 -15.32 -8.16 -2.32
C LEU A 158 -16.10 -9.35 -1.75
N LEU A 159 -15.57 -10.06 -0.78
CA LEU A 159 -16.22 -11.23 -0.17
C LEU A 159 -17.56 -10.87 0.51
N LEU A 160 -17.62 -9.72 1.19
CA LEU A 160 -18.87 -9.20 1.74
C LEU A 160 -19.86 -8.87 0.63
N SER A 161 -19.42 -8.26 -0.47
CA SER A 161 -20.28 -7.91 -1.60
C SER A 161 -20.92 -9.14 -2.24
N GLU A 162 -20.16 -10.23 -2.37
CA GLU A 162 -20.65 -11.52 -2.85
C GLU A 162 -21.67 -12.14 -1.88
N ALA A 163 -21.42 -12.06 -0.57
CA ALA A 163 -22.33 -12.56 0.46
C ALA A 163 -23.69 -11.82 0.49
N PHE A 164 -23.72 -10.56 0.04
CA PHE A 164 -24.91 -9.71 0.05
C PHE A 164 -25.48 -9.40 -1.35
N ASP A 165 -24.87 -9.91 -2.41
CA ASP A 165 -25.25 -9.67 -3.81
C ASP A 165 -25.34 -8.16 -4.14
N VAL A 166 -24.28 -7.42 -3.79
CA VAL A 166 -24.15 -5.97 -4.06
C VAL A 166 -22.80 -5.66 -4.69
N ALA A 167 -22.66 -4.49 -5.30
CA ALA A 167 -21.36 -4.05 -5.83
C ALA A 167 -20.33 -3.84 -4.69
N PRO A 168 -19.05 -4.25 -4.84
CA PRO A 168 -18.02 -4.08 -3.80
C PRO A 168 -17.86 -2.65 -3.30
N ARG A 169 -18.06 -1.66 -4.17
CA ARG A 169 -18.00 -0.23 -3.81
C ARG A 169 -19.17 0.25 -2.95
N SER A 170 -20.22 -0.56 -2.80
CA SER A 170 -21.36 -0.28 -1.93
C SER A 170 -21.16 -0.82 -0.51
N VAL A 171 -20.09 -1.57 -0.28
CA VAL A 171 -19.73 -2.11 1.04
C VAL A 171 -18.75 -1.15 1.69
N ASP A 172 -19.09 -0.66 2.87
CA ASP A 172 -18.16 0.07 3.74
C ASP A 172 -17.63 -0.89 4.80
N ALA A 173 -16.41 -1.35 4.61
CA ALA A 173 -15.75 -2.31 5.48
C ALA A 173 -14.23 -2.17 5.34
N GLN A 174 -13.51 -2.36 6.44
CA GLN A 174 -12.08 -2.09 6.50
C GLN A 174 -11.35 -3.17 7.27
N ILE A 175 -10.13 -3.46 6.81
CA ILE A 175 -9.12 -4.20 7.54
C ILE A 175 -8.12 -3.18 8.08
N THR A 176 -7.77 -3.29 9.36
CA THR A 176 -6.76 -2.45 10.04
C THR A 176 -5.69 -3.32 10.67
N GLY A 177 -4.69 -2.70 11.28
CA GLY A 177 -3.57 -3.44 11.88
C GLY A 177 -2.38 -3.63 10.93
N GLU A 178 -1.48 -4.52 11.29
CA GLU A 178 -0.35 -4.93 10.44
C GLU A 178 -0.86 -5.50 9.11
N HIS A 179 -0.22 -5.13 8.00
CA HIS A 179 -0.42 -5.89 6.76
C HIS A 179 0.29 -7.24 6.87
N GLY A 180 -0.40 -8.25 7.39
CA GLY A 180 0.13 -9.57 7.67
C GLY A 180 -0.78 -10.40 8.56
N ASP A 181 -0.19 -11.33 9.33
CA ASP A 181 -0.95 -12.33 10.08
C ASP A 181 -1.79 -11.76 11.23
N THR A 182 -1.49 -10.54 11.69
CA THR A 182 -2.20 -9.88 12.79
C THR A 182 -3.16 -8.79 12.33
N GLU A 183 -3.50 -8.75 11.03
CA GLU A 183 -4.55 -7.88 10.52
C GLU A 183 -5.90 -8.17 11.17
N LEU A 184 -6.77 -7.16 11.27
CA LEU A 184 -8.09 -7.35 11.87
C LEU A 184 -9.21 -6.67 11.05
N PRO A 185 -10.34 -7.37 10.85
CA PRO A 185 -11.54 -6.79 10.27
C PRO A 185 -12.28 -5.94 11.30
N VAL A 186 -12.63 -4.71 10.95
CA VAL A 186 -13.44 -3.84 11.80
C VAL A 186 -14.92 -4.16 11.57
N TRP A 187 -15.39 -5.27 12.15
CA TRP A 187 -16.77 -5.74 12.02
C TRP A 187 -17.79 -4.80 12.62
N SER A 188 -17.41 -4.09 13.71
CA SER A 188 -18.29 -3.17 14.43
C SER A 188 -18.79 -2.02 13.53
N HIS A 189 -18.03 -1.66 12.48
CA HIS A 189 -18.34 -0.57 11.55
C HIS A 189 -18.61 -1.04 10.11
N ALA A 190 -18.45 -2.34 9.83
CA ALA A 190 -18.77 -2.87 8.50
C ALA A 190 -20.27 -2.75 8.21
N ASN A 191 -20.61 -2.06 7.10
CA ASN A 191 -21.99 -1.77 6.78
C ASN A 191 -22.27 -1.70 5.27
N ILE A 192 -23.57 -1.84 4.92
CA ILE A 192 -24.11 -1.49 3.61
C ILE A 192 -25.26 -0.50 3.86
N ALA A 193 -25.17 0.70 3.30
CA ALA A 193 -26.17 1.76 3.47
C ALA A 193 -26.52 2.04 4.95
N GLY A 194 -25.52 1.97 5.83
CA GLY A 194 -25.67 2.17 7.27
C GLY A 194 -26.23 0.95 8.04
N GLN A 195 -26.51 -0.16 7.37
CA GLN A 195 -26.94 -1.39 8.05
C GLN A 195 -25.72 -2.23 8.45
N PRO A 196 -25.54 -2.54 9.77
CA PRO A 196 -24.40 -3.31 10.25
C PRO A 196 -24.36 -4.72 9.66
N LEU A 197 -23.27 -5.08 8.97
CA LEU A 197 -23.17 -6.36 8.26
C LEU A 197 -23.08 -7.56 9.20
N LYS A 198 -22.38 -7.42 10.32
CA LYS A 198 -22.27 -8.49 11.32
C LYS A 198 -23.67 -8.90 11.82
N THR A 199 -24.51 -7.92 12.17
CA THR A 199 -25.89 -8.17 12.61
C THR A 199 -26.71 -8.86 11.52
N LEU A 200 -26.59 -8.41 10.26
CA LEU A 200 -27.30 -9.01 9.14
C LEU A 200 -26.86 -10.46 8.87
N LEU A 201 -25.57 -10.75 9.01
CA LEU A 201 -25.04 -12.10 8.86
C LEU A 201 -25.51 -13.01 10.02
N GLU A 202 -25.43 -12.55 11.26
CA GLU A 202 -25.85 -13.32 12.45
C GLU A 202 -27.33 -13.73 12.44
N GLN A 203 -28.18 -12.99 11.74
CA GLN A 203 -29.59 -13.31 11.54
C GLN A 203 -29.82 -14.45 10.54
N ARG A 204 -28.79 -14.86 9.77
CA ARG A 204 -28.86 -15.95 8.81
C ARG A 204 -28.58 -17.30 9.53
N PRO A 205 -29.12 -18.44 9.04
CA PRO A 205 -28.91 -19.76 9.65
C PRO A 205 -27.43 -20.13 9.84
N GLU A 206 -26.56 -19.75 8.87
CA GLU A 206 -25.12 -20.04 8.87
C GLU A 206 -24.26 -18.80 9.08
N GLY A 207 -24.84 -17.70 9.57
CA GLY A 207 -24.19 -16.39 9.57
C GLY A 207 -22.89 -16.32 10.37
N LYS A 208 -22.78 -17.00 11.52
CA LYS A 208 -21.55 -17.04 12.31
C LYS A 208 -20.42 -17.75 11.56
N ALA A 209 -20.70 -18.90 10.96
CA ALA A 209 -19.71 -19.63 10.14
C ALA A 209 -19.29 -18.80 8.92
N GLN A 210 -20.21 -18.09 8.30
CA GLN A 210 -19.95 -17.21 7.16
C GLN A 210 -19.04 -16.02 7.54
N ILE A 211 -19.24 -15.41 8.73
CA ILE A 211 -18.37 -14.33 9.24
C ILE A 211 -16.93 -14.82 9.38
N GLU A 212 -16.75 -15.98 10.02
CA GLU A 212 -15.42 -16.58 10.20
C GLU A 212 -14.78 -16.95 8.84
N GLN A 213 -15.53 -17.56 7.95
CA GLN A 213 -15.05 -17.93 6.62
C GLN A 213 -14.63 -16.71 5.79
N ILE A 214 -15.42 -15.64 5.79
CA ILE A 214 -15.07 -14.40 5.07
C ILE A 214 -13.74 -13.84 5.57
N PHE A 215 -13.51 -13.79 6.89
CA PHE A 215 -12.26 -13.29 7.42
C PHE A 215 -11.07 -14.18 7.06
N VAL A 216 -11.20 -15.49 7.23
CA VAL A 216 -10.14 -16.45 6.88
C VAL A 216 -9.80 -16.33 5.38
N GLN A 217 -10.80 -16.27 4.50
CA GLN A 217 -10.57 -16.09 3.06
C GLN A 217 -9.91 -14.75 2.72
N THR A 218 -10.24 -13.67 3.46
CA THR A 218 -9.59 -12.36 3.27
C THR A 218 -8.10 -12.45 3.56
N ARG A 219 -7.75 -12.95 4.74
CA ARG A 219 -6.36 -13.07 5.22
C ARG A 219 -5.55 -14.03 4.33
N ASP A 220 -6.11 -15.20 4.03
CA ASP A 220 -5.37 -16.28 3.37
C ASP A 220 -5.34 -16.13 1.84
N ALA A 221 -6.10 -15.20 1.25
CA ALA A 221 -6.18 -14.98 -0.20
C ALA A 221 -4.81 -14.80 -0.89
N ALA A 222 -3.84 -14.19 -0.20
CA ALA A 222 -2.50 -14.01 -0.75
C ALA A 222 -1.79 -15.36 -0.95
N TYR A 223 -1.92 -16.29 0.01
CA TYR A 223 -1.31 -17.62 -0.06
C TYR A 223 -1.89 -18.44 -1.22
N ASP A 224 -3.21 -18.43 -1.38
CA ASP A 224 -3.88 -19.12 -2.49
C ASP A 224 -3.44 -18.60 -3.85
N ILE A 225 -3.36 -17.27 -4.00
CA ILE A 225 -2.91 -16.63 -5.25
C ILE A 225 -1.44 -16.97 -5.53
N ILE A 226 -0.58 -16.91 -4.51
CA ILE A 226 0.86 -17.24 -4.66
C ILE A 226 1.02 -18.71 -5.04
N GLN A 227 0.28 -19.62 -4.41
CA GLN A 227 0.30 -21.03 -4.75
C GLN A 227 -0.15 -21.28 -6.21
N ALA A 228 -1.16 -20.54 -6.69
CA ALA A 228 -1.72 -20.74 -8.02
C ALA A 228 -0.87 -20.12 -9.15
N LYS A 229 -0.26 -18.95 -8.93
CA LYS A 229 0.40 -18.17 -9.99
C LYS A 229 1.78 -17.60 -9.63
N GLY A 230 2.35 -17.98 -8.48
CA GLY A 230 3.69 -17.62 -8.02
C GLY A 230 3.79 -16.29 -7.29
N ALA A 231 2.90 -15.33 -7.53
CA ALA A 231 2.89 -14.04 -6.84
C ALA A 231 1.53 -13.34 -6.95
N THR A 232 1.20 -12.47 -5.99
CA THR A 232 0.09 -11.53 -6.07
C THR A 232 0.61 -10.17 -6.52
N TYR A 233 -0.02 -9.53 -7.52
CA TYR A 233 0.44 -8.23 -8.04
C TYR A 233 -0.67 -7.35 -8.65
N TYR A 234 -1.73 -7.88 -9.25
CA TYR A 234 -2.76 -7.03 -9.86
C TYR A 234 -3.54 -6.21 -8.83
N GLY A 235 -3.96 -6.85 -7.73
CA GLY A 235 -4.74 -6.20 -6.68
C GLY A 235 -3.95 -5.08 -5.99
N VAL A 236 -2.71 -5.36 -5.58
CA VAL A 236 -1.85 -4.35 -4.95
C VAL A 236 -1.52 -3.21 -5.94
N ALA A 237 -1.27 -3.51 -7.21
CA ALA A 237 -1.02 -2.50 -8.23
C ALA A 237 -2.21 -1.53 -8.38
N MET A 238 -3.43 -2.04 -8.37
CA MET A 238 -4.65 -1.22 -8.38
C MET A 238 -4.81 -0.40 -7.09
N GLY A 239 -4.47 -0.96 -5.93
CA GLY A 239 -4.44 -0.23 -4.66
C GLY A 239 -3.45 0.94 -4.69
N LEU A 240 -2.23 0.71 -5.18
CA LEU A 240 -1.23 1.76 -5.37
C LEU A 240 -1.70 2.83 -6.36
N ALA A 241 -2.30 2.43 -7.49
CA ALA A 241 -2.87 3.37 -8.47
C ALA A 241 -3.97 4.22 -7.83
N ARG A 242 -4.83 3.64 -6.96
CA ARG A 242 -5.87 4.37 -6.24
C ARG A 242 -5.31 5.39 -5.26
N ILE A 243 -4.23 5.05 -4.52
CA ILE A 243 -3.54 6.01 -3.63
C ILE A 243 -2.94 7.14 -4.47
N THR A 244 -2.25 6.81 -5.57
CA THR A 244 -1.66 7.80 -6.49
C THR A 244 -2.71 8.75 -7.06
N GLU A 245 -3.87 8.22 -7.45
CA GLU A 245 -4.99 9.01 -7.96
C GLU A 245 -5.51 9.99 -6.90
N ALA A 246 -5.69 9.53 -5.64
CA ALA A 246 -6.13 10.38 -4.54
C ALA A 246 -5.16 11.54 -4.28
N ILE A 247 -3.85 11.28 -4.35
CA ILE A 247 -2.80 12.29 -4.22
C ILE A 247 -2.92 13.32 -5.36
N PHE A 248 -2.91 12.86 -6.60
CA PHE A 248 -2.82 13.76 -7.76
C PHE A 248 -4.09 14.54 -8.04
N ARG A 249 -5.25 13.96 -7.71
CA ARG A 249 -6.55 14.63 -7.83
C ARG A 249 -6.92 15.47 -6.61
N ASN A 250 -6.09 15.43 -5.55
CA ASN A 250 -6.34 16.15 -4.28
C ASN A 250 -7.72 15.82 -3.70
N GLU A 251 -8.04 14.52 -3.59
CA GLU A 251 -9.43 14.07 -3.35
C GLU A 251 -9.86 14.13 -1.89
N ASP A 252 -8.94 14.24 -0.92
CA ASP A 252 -9.23 14.00 0.50
C ASP A 252 -9.91 12.63 0.74
N ALA A 253 -9.46 11.61 0.00
CA ALA A 253 -10.02 10.27 0.06
C ALA A 253 -9.61 9.55 1.34
N VAL A 254 -10.56 8.87 2.00
CA VAL A 254 -10.25 7.98 3.13
C VAL A 254 -9.86 6.61 2.60
N LEU A 255 -8.60 6.21 2.82
CA LEU A 255 -8.04 4.93 2.39
C LEU A 255 -7.34 4.25 3.57
N THR A 256 -7.39 2.92 3.63
CA THR A 256 -6.66 2.13 4.64
C THR A 256 -5.21 1.95 4.21
N VAL A 257 -4.35 2.81 4.71
CA VAL A 257 -2.91 2.86 4.38
C VAL A 257 -2.07 2.72 5.65
N SER A 258 -0.81 2.35 5.50
CA SER A 258 0.13 2.37 6.61
C SER A 258 0.58 3.80 6.88
N ALA A 259 0.26 4.29 8.08
CA ALA A 259 0.53 5.63 8.56
C ALA A 259 1.20 5.59 9.95
N LEU A 260 2.02 6.61 10.26
CA LEU A 260 2.59 6.77 11.59
C LEU A 260 1.51 7.19 12.58
N LEU A 261 1.41 6.48 13.69
CA LEU A 261 0.55 6.86 14.82
C LEU A 261 1.35 7.68 15.85
N GLU A 262 0.71 8.71 16.38
CA GLU A 262 1.22 9.62 17.42
C GLU A 262 0.21 9.81 18.57
N GLY A 263 -0.51 8.74 18.92
CA GLY A 263 -1.53 8.70 19.98
C GLY A 263 -2.87 8.15 19.51
N GLU A 264 -3.09 8.06 18.19
CA GLU A 264 -4.32 7.46 17.66
C GLU A 264 -4.39 5.98 18.06
N TYR A 265 -5.59 5.49 18.39
CA TYR A 265 -5.84 4.13 18.89
C TYR A 265 -5.04 3.78 20.17
N ASP A 266 -4.61 4.78 20.97
CA ASP A 266 -3.71 4.64 22.12
C ASP A 266 -2.31 4.06 21.75
N GLU A 267 -1.88 4.23 20.48
CA GLU A 267 -0.61 3.74 19.97
C GLU A 267 0.26 4.89 19.44
N GLU A 268 1.58 4.76 19.59
CA GLU A 268 2.55 5.75 19.12
C GLU A 268 3.81 5.09 18.54
N ASP A 269 4.56 5.83 17.71
CA ASP A 269 5.84 5.43 17.10
C ASP A 269 5.75 4.08 16.33
N VAL A 270 4.67 3.90 15.59
CA VAL A 270 4.46 2.73 14.73
C VAL A 270 3.76 3.13 13.44
N TYR A 271 4.24 2.62 12.30
CA TYR A 271 3.50 2.60 11.04
C TYR A 271 2.63 1.36 11.01
N ILE A 272 1.34 1.54 10.75
CA ILE A 272 0.35 0.46 10.78
C ILE A 272 -0.84 0.81 9.88
N GLY A 273 -1.52 -0.20 9.36
CA GLY A 273 -2.70 -0.03 8.50
C GLY A 273 -3.88 0.58 9.24
N VAL A 274 -4.26 1.80 8.86
CA VAL A 274 -5.39 2.56 9.43
C VAL A 274 -6.08 3.38 8.34
N PRO A 275 -7.36 3.73 8.51
CA PRO A 275 -8.01 4.71 7.65
C PRO A 275 -7.32 6.07 7.81
N ALA A 276 -6.92 6.66 6.68
CA ALA A 276 -6.32 7.99 6.66
C ALA A 276 -6.84 8.80 5.48
N VAL A 277 -6.91 10.10 5.67
CA VAL A 277 -7.30 11.04 4.61
C VAL A 277 -6.08 11.34 3.74
N ILE A 278 -6.16 11.00 2.46
CA ILE A 278 -5.10 11.16 1.48
C ILE A 278 -5.43 12.28 0.52
N ASN A 279 -4.49 13.20 0.34
CA ASN A 279 -4.59 14.28 -0.63
C ASN A 279 -3.23 14.63 -1.25
N ARG A 280 -3.14 15.76 -1.96
CA ARG A 280 -1.91 16.20 -2.64
C ARG A 280 -0.70 16.40 -1.71
N ASN A 281 -0.91 16.60 -0.43
CA ASN A 281 0.15 16.78 0.55
C ASN A 281 0.56 15.46 1.24
N GLY A 282 -0.06 14.34 0.88
CA GLY A 282 0.11 13.04 1.49
C GLY A 282 -1.00 12.72 2.48
N ILE A 283 -0.66 12.20 3.65
CA ILE A 283 -1.60 11.92 4.74
C ILE A 283 -1.96 13.23 5.45
N ARG A 284 -3.23 13.66 5.36
CA ARG A 284 -3.70 14.82 6.11
C ARG A 284 -3.89 14.52 7.59
N ASN A 285 -4.53 13.41 7.89
CA ASN A 285 -4.77 12.90 9.24
C ASN A 285 -5.23 11.43 9.20
N VAL A 286 -4.99 10.72 10.28
CA VAL A 286 -5.63 9.42 10.55
C VAL A 286 -7.09 9.65 10.93
N VAL A 287 -7.97 8.75 10.52
CA VAL A 287 -9.38 8.71 10.90
C VAL A 287 -9.57 7.55 11.86
N GLU A 288 -9.68 7.86 13.14
CA GLU A 288 -9.94 6.83 14.14
C GLU A 288 -11.36 6.29 14.02
N ILE A 289 -11.49 4.99 13.77
CA ILE A 289 -12.75 4.28 13.87
C ILE A 289 -12.89 3.82 15.33
N PRO A 290 -14.02 4.08 16.03
CA PRO A 290 -14.23 3.56 17.34
C PRO A 290 -14.23 2.02 17.32
N LEU A 291 -13.21 1.40 17.88
CA LEU A 291 -13.08 -0.05 17.98
C LEU A 291 -13.82 -0.55 19.24
N ASN A 292 -14.46 -1.71 19.18
CA ASN A 292 -14.94 -2.38 20.38
C ASN A 292 -13.76 -3.01 21.16
N ASP A 293 -13.98 -3.46 22.39
CA ASP A 293 -12.92 -3.97 23.29
C ASP A 293 -12.12 -5.13 22.67
N GLU A 294 -12.75 -6.01 21.90
CA GLU A 294 -12.08 -7.11 21.20
C GLU A 294 -11.21 -6.61 20.05
N GLU A 295 -11.73 -5.69 19.23
CA GLU A 295 -11.02 -5.08 18.12
C GLU A 295 -9.85 -4.23 18.64
N GLN A 296 -10.04 -3.45 19.70
CA GLN A 296 -8.97 -2.67 20.33
C GLN A 296 -7.85 -3.57 20.85
N SER A 297 -8.18 -4.67 21.51
CA SER A 297 -7.20 -5.64 22.00
C SER A 297 -6.39 -6.28 20.84
N LYS A 298 -7.06 -6.61 19.73
CA LYS A 298 -6.39 -7.15 18.52
C LYS A 298 -5.50 -6.10 17.86
N PHE A 299 -5.96 -4.84 17.80
CA PHE A 299 -5.18 -3.75 17.22
C PHE A 299 -3.90 -3.48 18.04
N ALA A 300 -4.02 -3.40 19.37
CA ALA A 300 -2.88 -3.25 20.27
C ALA A 300 -1.88 -4.43 20.14
N HIS A 301 -2.38 -5.66 19.98
CA HIS A 301 -1.53 -6.83 19.72
C HIS A 301 -0.79 -6.68 18.38
N SER A 302 -1.46 -6.22 17.34
CA SER A 302 -0.89 -5.99 16.01
C SER A 302 0.20 -4.91 16.05
N ALA A 303 -0.07 -3.78 16.69
CA ALA A 303 0.91 -2.71 16.89
C ALA A 303 2.13 -3.18 17.69
N LYS A 304 1.91 -3.95 18.76
CA LYS A 304 2.99 -4.54 19.55
C LYS A 304 3.86 -5.47 18.72
N THR A 305 3.27 -6.31 17.88
CA THR A 305 4.01 -7.22 16.99
C THR A 305 4.97 -6.46 16.08
N LEU A 306 4.52 -5.36 15.48
CA LEU A 306 5.38 -4.50 14.65
C LEU A 306 6.50 -3.84 15.46
N LYS A 307 6.18 -3.29 16.63
CA LYS A 307 7.17 -2.67 17.53
C LYS A 307 8.24 -3.66 17.98
N ASP A 308 7.86 -4.89 18.33
CA ASP A 308 8.79 -5.93 18.74
C ASP A 308 9.78 -6.27 17.60
N ILE A 309 9.30 -6.43 16.35
CA ILE A 309 10.15 -6.68 15.18
C ILE A 309 11.09 -5.49 14.89
N MET A 310 10.58 -4.25 14.98
CA MET A 310 11.40 -3.06 14.77
C MET A 310 12.50 -2.91 15.84
N ALA A 311 12.21 -3.28 17.11
CA ALA A 311 13.17 -3.22 18.19
C ALA A 311 14.33 -4.22 18.01
N GLU A 312 14.10 -5.35 17.34
CA GLU A 312 15.12 -6.35 17.02
C GLU A 312 15.96 -5.97 15.80
N ALA A 313 15.45 -5.11 14.91
CA ALA A 313 16.14 -4.70 13.69
C ALA A 313 17.29 -3.72 13.99
N GLU A 314 18.54 -4.15 13.80
CA GLU A 314 19.73 -3.32 14.05
C GLU A 314 19.81 -2.10 13.12
N GLU A 315 19.31 -2.22 11.91
CA GLU A 315 19.35 -1.20 10.87
C GLU A 315 18.52 0.06 11.20
N LEU A 316 17.59 -0.03 12.16
CA LEU A 316 16.75 1.08 12.62
C LEU A 316 17.33 1.80 13.85
N LYS A 317 18.39 1.26 14.43
CA LYS A 317 19.12 1.87 15.56
C LYS A 317 20.16 2.86 15.05
#